data_bdc4de7099c5fdd12db016e42443b367
#
_entry.id   bdc4de7099c5fdd12db016e42443b367
#
_cell.length_a   1.000
_cell.length_b   1.000
_cell.length_c   1.000
_cell.angle_alpha   90.00
_cell.angle_beta   90.00
_cell.angle_gamma   90.00
#
_symmetry.space_group_name_H-M   'P 1'
#
loop_
_entity.id
_entity.type
_entity.pdbx_description
1 polymer ?
#
loop_
_entity_poly.entity_id
_entity_poly.type
_entity_poly.pdbx_seq_one_letter_code
_entity_poly.pdbx_strand_id
1 'polypeptide(L)'
;NQNLKQNYKYSAFKKDKNFQILKETKILHQKRKDLSKIQIIEFSILFIILNYLDTAFKKLEELSEIEFLTEKNENLKTAIVTSLSEGQDKHTIRAKINSGYEKIIKEINENSNIQMIVKNKSNEDISELLDELIQDYKEQSNLRKIESLEQKLINNLDENSYSELIKLKSQLNRD
;
A
#
# COMPACT_ATOMS: atom_id res chain seq x y z
N ASN A 1 44.95 7.62 -49.29
CA ASN A 1 44.15 6.90 -48.31
C ASN A 1 44.61 7.26 -46.88
N GLN A 2 44.05 8.34 -46.34
CA GLN A 2 44.30 8.76 -44.95
C GLN A 2 43.17 8.26 -44.07
N ASN A 3 43.50 7.33 -43.17
CA ASN A 3 42.64 6.83 -42.13
C ASN A 3 42.47 7.88 -41.03
N LEU A 4 41.30 8.50 -40.96
CA LEU A 4 40.85 9.32 -39.84
C LEU A 4 40.42 8.41 -38.69
N LYS A 5 41.29 8.13 -37.75
CA LYS A 5 40.95 7.54 -36.44
C LYS A 5 40.35 8.66 -35.57
N GLN A 6 39.04 8.69 -35.44
CA GLN A 6 38.39 9.50 -34.44
C GLN A 6 38.59 8.88 -33.06
N ASN A 7 39.44 9.50 -32.26
CA ASN A 7 39.62 9.19 -30.84
C ASN A 7 38.41 9.73 -30.06
N TYR A 8 37.43 8.89 -29.76
CA TYR A 8 36.43 9.19 -28.73
C TYR A 8 37.11 9.12 -27.36
N LYS A 9 37.48 10.26 -26.81
CA LYS A 9 37.85 10.39 -25.41
C LYS A 9 36.60 10.17 -24.58
N TYR A 10 36.42 8.99 -23.99
CA TYR A 10 35.51 8.79 -22.88
C TYR A 10 36.00 9.65 -21.72
N SER A 11 35.31 10.78 -21.46
CA SER A 11 35.50 11.50 -20.22
C SER A 11 34.97 10.64 -19.10
N ALA A 12 35.92 10.06 -18.32
CA ALA A 12 35.55 9.37 -17.10
C ALA A 12 34.81 10.34 -16.18
N PHE A 13 33.54 10.09 -15.96
CA PHE A 13 32.75 10.75 -14.91
C PHE A 13 33.49 10.53 -13.60
N LYS A 14 34.19 11.55 -13.09
CA LYS A 14 34.70 11.55 -11.73
C LYS A 14 33.52 11.36 -10.81
N LYS A 15 33.41 10.17 -10.18
CA LYS A 15 32.53 9.96 -9.06
C LYS A 15 32.91 10.96 -7.98
N ASP A 16 32.12 12.04 -7.84
CA ASP A 16 32.19 12.89 -6.67
C ASP A 16 31.89 12.07 -5.43
N LYS A 17 32.95 11.75 -4.67
CA LYS A 17 32.92 10.91 -3.48
C LYS A 17 32.21 11.55 -2.27
N ASN A 18 31.59 12.72 -2.42
CA ASN A 18 30.99 13.47 -1.32
C ASN A 18 29.49 13.73 -1.49
N PHE A 19 28.74 12.75 -1.96
CA PHE A 19 27.28 12.81 -1.81
C PHE A 19 26.95 12.49 -0.34
N GLN A 20 27.02 13.50 0.52
CA GLN A 20 26.48 13.38 1.88
C GLN A 20 24.96 13.31 1.76
N ILE A 21 24.42 12.09 1.87
CA ILE A 21 22.98 11.90 2.03
C ILE A 21 22.57 12.68 3.27
N LEU A 22 21.74 13.71 3.09
CA LEU A 22 21.22 14.53 4.18
C LEU A 22 20.68 13.62 5.30
N LYS A 23 20.91 14.00 6.57
CA LYS A 23 20.45 13.21 7.73
C LYS A 23 18.97 12.90 7.63
N GLU A 24 18.17 13.84 7.15
CA GLU A 24 16.73 13.69 6.90
C GLU A 24 16.41 12.60 5.87
N THR A 25 17.16 12.53 4.78
CA THR A 25 17.01 11.48 3.76
C THR A 25 17.36 10.11 4.33
N LYS A 26 18.38 10.01 5.20
CA LYS A 26 18.72 8.75 5.90
C LYS A 26 17.61 8.31 6.84
N ILE A 27 17.02 9.25 7.60
CA ILE A 27 15.90 8.97 8.52
C ILE A 27 14.67 8.52 7.73
N LEU A 28 14.35 9.17 6.61
CA LEU A 28 13.25 8.78 5.72
C LEU A 28 13.48 7.39 5.11
N HIS A 29 14.71 7.09 4.67
CA HIS A 29 15.06 5.75 4.16
C HIS A 29 15.01 4.66 5.24
N GLN A 30 15.40 4.97 6.48
CA GLN A 30 15.28 4.04 7.60
C GLN A 30 13.81 3.77 7.94
N LYS A 31 12.99 4.82 8.10
CA LYS A 31 11.55 4.66 8.35
C LYS A 31 10.84 3.83 7.28
N ARG A 32 11.21 3.99 6.00
CA ARG A 32 10.65 3.19 4.90
C ARG A 32 11.10 1.72 4.90
N LYS A 33 12.30 1.42 5.41
CA LYS A 33 12.78 0.03 5.57
C LYS A 33 12.04 -0.72 6.67
N ASP A 34 11.49 0.01 7.64
CA ASP A 34 10.78 -0.57 8.77
C ASP A 34 9.30 -0.90 8.46
N LEU A 35 8.75 -0.37 7.33
CA LEU A 35 7.39 -0.67 6.90
C LEU A 35 7.34 -2.02 6.18
N SER A 36 6.44 -2.89 6.61
CA SER A 36 6.17 -4.13 5.90
C SER A 36 5.50 -3.85 4.55
N LYS A 37 5.66 -4.77 3.57
CA LYS A 37 5.02 -4.66 2.25
C LYS A 37 3.51 -4.40 2.37
N ILE A 38 2.85 -5.08 3.29
CA ILE A 38 1.40 -4.96 3.49
C ILE A 38 1.00 -3.58 4.04
N GLN A 39 1.80 -2.97 4.92
CA GLN A 39 1.54 -1.61 5.41
C GLN A 39 1.66 -0.56 4.29
N ILE A 40 2.57 -0.78 3.34
CA ILE A 40 2.69 0.09 2.16
C ILE A 40 1.44 0.00 1.29
N ILE A 41 0.88 -1.21 1.13
CA ILE A 41 -0.38 -1.41 0.39
C ILE A 41 -1.55 -0.74 1.15
N GLU A 42 -1.66 -0.93 2.48
CA GLU A 42 -2.65 -0.25 3.30
C GLU A 42 -2.59 1.28 3.15
N PHE A 43 -1.40 1.87 3.22
CA PHE A 43 -1.22 3.30 3.00
C PHE A 43 -1.61 3.75 1.59
N SER A 44 -1.35 2.91 0.58
CA SER A 44 -1.72 3.22 -0.79
C SER A 44 -3.23 3.22 -1.00
N ILE A 45 -3.93 2.22 -0.45
CA ILE A 45 -5.39 2.16 -0.46
C ILE A 45 -5.97 3.37 0.29
N LEU A 46 -5.49 3.63 1.52
CA LEU A 46 -5.94 4.76 2.33
C LEU A 46 -5.72 6.10 1.64
N PHE A 47 -4.58 6.28 0.97
CA PHE A 47 -4.32 7.50 0.20
C PHE A 47 -5.35 7.70 -0.91
N ILE A 48 -5.70 6.64 -1.65
CA ILE A 48 -6.72 6.73 -2.71
C ILE A 48 -8.09 7.06 -2.13
N ILE A 49 -8.55 6.32 -1.12
CA ILE A 49 -9.90 6.54 -0.58
C ILE A 49 -10.06 7.89 0.14
N LEU A 50 -8.99 8.47 0.68
CA LEU A 50 -8.99 9.81 1.27
C LEU A 50 -9.11 10.92 0.21
N ASN A 51 -8.41 10.77 -0.91
CA ASN A 51 -8.31 11.81 -1.93
C ASN A 51 -9.38 11.67 -3.03
N TYR A 52 -9.87 10.45 -3.29
CA TYR A 52 -10.82 10.11 -4.35
C TYR A 52 -12.07 9.45 -3.79
N LEU A 53 -12.85 10.21 -2.98
CA LEU A 53 -14.05 9.72 -2.30
C LEU A 53 -15.12 9.14 -3.26
N ASP A 54 -15.21 9.64 -4.50
CA ASP A 54 -16.12 9.08 -5.50
C ASP A 54 -15.73 7.68 -5.93
N THR A 55 -14.44 7.44 -6.08
CA THR A 55 -13.91 6.11 -6.37
C THR A 55 -14.13 5.18 -5.16
N ALA A 56 -13.86 5.67 -3.95
CA ALA A 56 -14.11 4.93 -2.72
C ALA A 56 -15.60 4.55 -2.59
N PHE A 57 -16.52 5.46 -2.93
CA PHE A 57 -17.96 5.19 -2.90
C PHE A 57 -18.38 4.08 -3.87
N LYS A 58 -17.82 4.04 -5.07
CA LYS A 58 -18.08 2.98 -6.06
C LYS A 58 -17.58 1.61 -5.62
N LYS A 59 -16.58 1.57 -4.72
CA LYS A 59 -15.90 0.36 -4.22
C LYS A 59 -16.18 0.07 -2.75
N LEU A 60 -17.34 0.52 -2.24
CA LEU A 60 -17.70 0.35 -0.82
C LEU A 60 -17.75 -1.11 -0.39
N GLU A 61 -18.30 -1.98 -1.23
CA GLU A 61 -18.44 -3.40 -0.95
C GLU A 61 -17.04 -4.05 -0.78
N GLU A 62 -16.19 -3.89 -1.77
CA GLU A 62 -14.82 -4.43 -1.78
C GLU A 62 -13.97 -3.87 -0.61
N LEU A 63 -14.14 -2.59 -0.28
CA LEU A 63 -13.46 -1.95 0.85
C LEU A 63 -13.98 -2.44 2.21
N SER A 64 -15.26 -2.81 2.30
CA SER A 64 -15.85 -3.35 3.53
C SER A 64 -15.44 -4.80 3.79
N GLU A 65 -15.13 -5.57 2.72
CA GLU A 65 -14.70 -6.97 2.82
C GLU A 65 -13.26 -7.13 3.31
N ILE A 66 -12.40 -6.14 3.10
CA ILE A 66 -11.01 -6.21 3.54
C ILE A 66 -10.86 -5.70 4.97
N GLU A 67 -10.06 -6.39 5.76
CA GLU A 67 -9.69 -6.01 7.12
C GLU A 67 -8.18 -5.74 7.18
N PHE A 68 -7.79 -4.51 7.50
CA PHE A 68 -6.38 -4.13 7.59
C PHE A 68 -5.73 -4.72 8.83
N LEU A 69 -4.47 -5.13 8.70
CA LEU A 69 -3.71 -5.70 9.81
C LEU A 69 -3.28 -4.63 10.83
N THR A 70 -3.13 -3.39 10.38
CA THR A 70 -2.77 -2.27 11.26
C THR A 70 -4.03 -1.64 11.82
N GLU A 71 -4.27 -1.79 13.12
CA GLU A 71 -5.48 -1.29 13.81
C GLU A 71 -5.79 0.18 13.51
N LYS A 72 -4.77 1.05 13.49
CA LYS A 72 -4.96 2.47 13.16
C LYS A 72 -5.45 2.68 11.73
N ASN A 73 -4.94 1.91 10.79
CA ASN A 73 -5.32 1.96 9.38
C ASN A 73 -6.75 1.43 9.21
N GLU A 74 -7.08 0.35 9.90
CA GLU A 74 -8.42 -0.24 9.91
C GLU A 74 -9.46 0.75 10.46
N ASN A 75 -9.17 1.40 11.58
CA ASN A 75 -10.07 2.39 12.16
C ASN A 75 -10.32 3.57 11.21
N LEU A 76 -9.30 4.05 10.51
CA LEU A 76 -9.45 5.11 9.52
C LEU A 76 -10.28 4.65 8.31
N LYS A 77 -9.98 3.46 7.75
CA LYS A 77 -10.75 2.87 6.64
C LYS A 77 -12.23 2.73 7.02
N THR A 78 -12.49 2.14 8.18
CA THR A 78 -13.85 1.94 8.69
C THR A 78 -14.60 3.26 8.87
N ALA A 79 -13.94 4.30 9.40
CA ALA A 79 -14.55 5.62 9.54
C ALA A 79 -14.94 6.22 8.18
N ILE A 80 -14.11 6.05 7.14
CA ILE A 80 -14.40 6.52 5.77
C ILE A 80 -15.57 5.73 5.18
N VAL A 81 -15.46 4.39 5.19
CA VAL A 81 -16.47 3.49 4.61
C VAL A 81 -17.83 3.70 5.26
N THR A 82 -17.91 3.79 6.60
CA THR A 82 -19.14 4.06 7.33
C THR A 82 -19.72 5.41 6.95
N SER A 83 -18.92 6.47 6.91
CA SER A 83 -19.40 7.80 6.55
C SER A 83 -19.91 7.88 5.10
N LEU A 84 -19.30 7.14 4.17
CA LEU A 84 -19.76 7.02 2.79
C LEU A 84 -21.06 6.21 2.70
N SER A 85 -21.20 5.10 3.43
CA SER A 85 -22.41 4.27 3.44
C SER A 85 -23.61 5.00 4.05
N GLU A 86 -23.38 5.90 5.01
CA GLU A 86 -24.40 6.78 5.60
C GLU A 86 -24.82 7.92 4.65
N GLY A 87 -24.20 8.05 3.49
CA GLY A 87 -24.51 9.09 2.51
C GLY A 87 -24.09 10.50 2.95
N GLN A 88 -23.11 10.61 3.85
CA GLN A 88 -22.58 11.92 4.26
C GLN A 88 -21.92 12.62 3.07
N ASP A 89 -22.04 13.95 3.04
CA ASP A 89 -21.38 14.74 2.01
C ASP A 89 -19.84 14.74 2.17
N LYS A 90 -19.12 14.93 1.07
CA LYS A 90 -17.65 14.86 1.03
C LYS A 90 -16.96 15.86 1.96
N HIS A 91 -17.56 17.03 2.17
CA HIS A 91 -16.99 18.07 3.02
C HIS A 91 -17.06 17.64 4.48
N THR A 92 -18.20 17.12 4.91
CA THR A 92 -18.42 16.58 6.27
C THR A 92 -17.47 15.40 6.56
N ILE A 93 -17.35 14.47 5.60
CA ILE A 93 -16.43 13.33 5.72
C ILE A 93 -14.99 13.83 5.92
N ARG A 94 -14.52 14.74 5.06
CA ARG A 94 -13.16 15.29 5.17
C ARG A 94 -12.91 16.02 6.49
N ALA A 95 -13.87 16.83 6.96
CA ALA A 95 -13.75 17.55 8.21
C ALA A 95 -13.63 16.58 9.40
N LYS A 96 -14.50 15.57 9.47
CA LYS A 96 -14.50 14.52 10.51
C LYS A 96 -13.19 13.73 10.52
N ILE A 97 -12.72 13.32 9.36
CA ILE A 97 -11.51 12.52 9.22
C ILE A 97 -10.28 13.35 9.58
N ASN A 98 -10.17 14.59 9.09
CA ASN A 98 -9.03 15.46 9.40
C ASN A 98 -8.92 15.76 10.90
N SER A 99 -10.03 15.96 11.60
CA SER A 99 -10.01 16.23 13.04
C SER A 99 -9.68 15.00 13.88
N GLY A 100 -10.09 13.80 13.45
CA GLY A 100 -9.92 12.56 14.22
C GLY A 100 -8.62 11.80 13.92
N TYR A 101 -8.06 11.97 12.71
CA TYR A 101 -6.99 11.12 12.19
C TYR A 101 -5.78 11.89 11.63
N GLU A 102 -5.55 13.13 12.07
CA GLU A 102 -4.48 14.01 11.55
C GLU A 102 -3.10 13.32 11.50
N LYS A 103 -2.72 12.63 12.59
CA LYS A 103 -1.40 11.98 12.68
C LYS A 103 -1.21 10.89 11.63
N ILE A 104 -2.23 10.04 11.45
CA ILE A 104 -2.15 8.94 10.50
C ILE A 104 -2.23 9.44 9.06
N ILE A 105 -3.03 10.48 8.78
CA ILE A 105 -3.09 11.11 7.46
C ILE A 105 -1.73 11.67 7.08
N LYS A 106 -1.03 12.31 8.02
CA LYS A 106 0.34 12.79 7.80
C LYS A 106 1.29 11.62 7.49
N GLU A 107 1.20 10.53 8.25
CA GLU A 107 2.01 9.33 8.05
C GLU A 107 1.75 8.69 6.67
N ILE A 108 0.49 8.60 6.23
CA ILE A 108 0.10 8.12 4.90
C ILE A 108 0.71 9.01 3.81
N ASN A 109 0.58 10.33 3.93
CA ASN A 109 1.12 11.27 2.95
C ASN A 109 2.64 11.24 2.85
N GLU A 110 3.35 11.00 3.95
CA GLU A 110 4.82 10.91 3.98
C GLU A 110 5.34 9.58 3.40
N ASN A 111 4.60 8.49 3.56
CA ASN A 111 5.06 7.13 3.24
C ASN A 111 4.42 6.52 1.98
N SER A 112 3.32 7.08 1.48
CA SER A 112 2.66 6.59 0.27
C SER A 112 3.36 7.10 -0.99
N ASN A 113 3.96 6.18 -1.75
CA ASN A 113 4.57 6.50 -3.05
C ASN A 113 3.53 6.66 -4.17
N ILE A 114 2.29 6.30 -3.92
CA ILE A 114 1.21 6.28 -4.92
C ILE A 114 0.83 7.68 -5.40
N GLN A 115 1.15 8.74 -4.62
CA GLN A 115 0.92 10.13 -5.01
C GLN A 115 1.48 10.46 -6.39
N MET A 116 2.68 9.96 -6.71
CA MET A 116 3.31 10.20 -8.00
C MET A 116 2.57 9.46 -9.14
N ILE A 117 2.02 8.30 -8.83
CA ILE A 117 1.33 7.43 -9.79
C ILE A 117 -0.03 8.02 -10.15
N VAL A 118 -0.80 8.50 -9.16
CA VAL A 118 -2.17 8.99 -9.36
C VAL A 118 -2.26 10.41 -9.89
N LYS A 119 -1.18 11.21 -9.79
CA LYS A 119 -1.19 12.64 -10.11
C LYS A 119 -1.72 12.99 -11.52
N ASN A 120 -1.50 12.10 -12.50
CA ASN A 120 -1.86 12.31 -13.90
C ASN A 120 -2.83 11.22 -14.43
N LYS A 121 -3.50 10.49 -13.55
CA LYS A 121 -4.42 9.43 -13.92
C LYS A 121 -5.87 9.91 -13.98
N SER A 122 -6.66 9.31 -14.86
CA SER A 122 -8.11 9.49 -14.88
C SER A 122 -8.78 8.84 -13.66
N ASN A 123 -10.05 9.15 -13.41
CA ASN A 123 -10.80 8.50 -12.32
C ASN A 123 -10.99 7.00 -12.58
N GLU A 124 -11.09 6.60 -13.84
CA GLU A 124 -11.15 5.20 -14.26
C GLU A 124 -9.86 4.46 -13.94
N ASP A 125 -8.71 5.00 -14.35
CA ASP A 125 -7.39 4.42 -14.03
C ASP A 125 -7.14 4.33 -12.52
N ILE A 126 -7.66 5.29 -11.73
CA ILE A 126 -7.54 5.26 -10.26
C ILE A 126 -8.45 4.17 -9.68
N SER A 127 -9.62 3.94 -10.27
CA SER A 127 -10.49 2.84 -9.85
C SER A 127 -9.86 1.48 -10.11
N GLU A 128 -9.29 1.28 -11.30
CA GLU A 128 -8.55 0.05 -11.64
C GLU A 128 -7.35 -0.16 -10.72
N LEU A 129 -6.57 0.89 -10.46
CA LEU A 129 -5.45 0.83 -9.51
C LEU A 129 -5.90 0.48 -8.09
N LEU A 130 -7.06 0.96 -7.65
CA LEU A 130 -7.63 0.59 -6.35
C LEU A 130 -8.00 -0.90 -6.31
N ASP A 131 -8.57 -1.44 -7.40
CA ASP A 131 -8.89 -2.86 -7.51
C ASP A 131 -7.62 -3.73 -7.43
N GLU A 132 -6.56 -3.36 -8.17
CA GLU A 132 -5.26 -4.04 -8.11
C GLU A 132 -4.70 -4.03 -6.68
N LEU A 133 -4.74 -2.89 -5.99
CA LEU A 133 -4.24 -2.77 -4.62
C LEU A 133 -5.07 -3.60 -3.61
N ILE A 134 -6.39 -3.66 -3.78
CA ILE A 134 -7.26 -4.50 -2.94
C ILE A 134 -6.93 -5.97 -3.16
N GLN A 135 -6.72 -6.39 -4.41
CA GLN A 135 -6.33 -7.75 -4.75
C GLN A 135 -4.96 -8.10 -4.17
N ASP A 136 -3.95 -7.26 -4.37
CA ASP A 136 -2.61 -7.41 -3.78
C ASP A 136 -2.68 -7.52 -2.25
N TYR A 137 -3.54 -6.74 -1.61
CA TYR A 137 -3.76 -6.79 -0.18
C TYR A 137 -4.32 -8.16 0.26
N LYS A 138 -5.38 -8.64 -0.42
CA LYS A 138 -6.00 -9.94 -0.14
C LYS A 138 -4.97 -11.07 -0.26
N GLU A 139 -4.16 -11.07 -1.30
CA GLU A 139 -3.08 -12.05 -1.50
C GLU A 139 -2.02 -12.02 -0.39
N GLN A 140 -1.50 -10.83 -0.07
CA GLN A 140 -0.49 -10.69 0.98
C GLN A 140 -1.04 -11.05 2.37
N SER A 141 -2.30 -10.74 2.65
CA SER A 141 -2.98 -11.13 3.88
C SER A 141 -3.13 -12.65 3.98
N ASN A 142 -3.54 -13.31 2.88
CA ASN A 142 -3.66 -14.76 2.81
C ASN A 142 -2.32 -15.47 2.99
N LEU A 143 -1.25 -14.97 2.35
CA LEU A 143 0.11 -15.51 2.53
C LEU A 143 0.54 -15.47 4.00
N ARG A 144 0.30 -14.36 4.69
CA ARG A 144 0.62 -14.24 6.13
C ARG A 144 -0.21 -15.19 7.01
N LYS A 145 -1.49 -15.37 6.68
CA LYS A 145 -2.33 -16.35 7.39
C LYS A 145 -1.78 -17.76 7.20
N ILE A 146 -1.38 -18.13 5.98
CA ILE A 146 -0.75 -19.40 5.66
C ILE A 146 0.52 -19.61 6.49
N GLU A 147 1.46 -18.64 6.48
CA GLU A 147 2.69 -18.70 7.25
C GLU A 147 2.41 -18.90 8.76
N SER A 148 1.44 -18.15 9.29
CA SER A 148 1.02 -18.27 10.70
C SER A 148 0.44 -19.66 11.03
N LEU A 149 -0.39 -20.21 10.14
CA LEU A 149 -0.98 -21.54 10.31
C LEU A 149 0.08 -22.63 10.20
N GLU A 150 1.02 -22.55 9.26
CA GLU A 150 2.15 -23.47 9.14
C GLU A 150 2.99 -23.49 10.41
N GLN A 151 3.30 -22.32 10.98
CA GLN A 151 4.05 -22.25 12.24
C GLN A 151 3.28 -22.83 13.42
N LYS A 152 1.96 -22.61 13.48
CA LYS A 152 1.12 -23.23 14.52
C LYS A 152 1.12 -24.76 14.40
N LEU A 153 1.00 -25.29 13.19
CA LEU A 153 0.97 -26.74 12.94
C LEU A 153 2.31 -27.42 13.24
N ILE A 154 3.44 -26.73 13.09
CA ILE A 154 4.76 -27.24 13.52
C ILE A 154 4.80 -27.45 15.03
N ASN A 155 4.16 -26.56 15.80
CA ASN A 155 4.18 -26.60 17.25
C ASN A 155 3.05 -27.48 17.85
N ASN A 156 1.92 -27.55 17.18
CA ASN A 156 0.76 -28.34 17.62
C ASN A 156 -0.09 -28.73 16.40
N LEU A 157 -0.17 -30.04 16.14
CA LEU A 157 -1.02 -30.60 15.08
C LEU A 157 -2.49 -30.49 15.48
N ASP A 158 -3.17 -29.52 14.89
CA ASP A 158 -4.60 -29.27 15.07
C ASP A 158 -5.34 -29.41 13.71
N GLU A 159 -6.37 -30.25 13.70
CA GLU A 159 -7.13 -30.61 12.50
C GLU A 159 -7.84 -29.41 11.88
N ASN A 160 -8.34 -28.47 12.70
CA ASN A 160 -9.00 -27.27 12.22
C ASN A 160 -8.01 -26.35 11.50
N SER A 161 -6.84 -26.11 12.10
CA SER A 161 -5.76 -25.32 11.49
C SER A 161 -5.25 -25.95 10.20
N TYR A 162 -5.16 -27.27 10.13
CA TYR A 162 -4.78 -27.99 8.91
C TYR A 162 -5.82 -27.84 7.80
N SER A 163 -7.10 -27.98 8.12
CA SER A 163 -8.20 -27.81 7.17
C SER A 163 -8.26 -26.40 6.61
N GLU A 164 -8.08 -25.37 7.47
CA GLU A 164 -8.02 -23.97 7.05
C GLU A 164 -6.81 -23.70 6.14
N LEU A 165 -5.64 -24.25 6.46
CA LEU A 165 -4.44 -24.15 5.63
C LEU A 165 -4.65 -24.70 4.22
N ILE A 166 -5.25 -25.89 4.11
CA ILE A 166 -5.56 -26.52 2.81
C ILE A 166 -6.51 -25.64 2.00
N LYS A 167 -7.54 -25.07 2.65
CA LYS A 167 -8.50 -24.17 1.99
C LYS A 167 -7.81 -22.92 1.45
N LEU A 168 -7.00 -22.24 2.26
CA LEU A 168 -6.28 -21.03 1.82
C LEU A 168 -5.29 -21.30 0.69
N LYS A 169 -4.52 -22.41 0.78
CA LYS A 169 -3.60 -22.80 -0.30
C LYS A 169 -4.33 -23.15 -1.60
N SER A 170 -5.51 -23.73 -1.52
CA SER A 170 -6.31 -24.04 -2.72
C SER A 170 -6.90 -22.79 -3.38
N GLN A 171 -7.13 -21.73 -2.64
CA GLN A 171 -7.59 -20.43 -3.17
C GLN A 171 -6.47 -19.71 -3.94
N LEU A 172 -5.25 -19.70 -3.39
CA LEU A 172 -4.07 -19.09 -4.06
C LEU A 172 -3.64 -19.80 -5.35
N ASN A 173 -3.96 -21.10 -5.52
CA ASN A 173 -3.59 -21.85 -6.72
C ASN A 173 -4.66 -21.80 -7.83
N ARG A 174 -5.74 -21.04 -7.66
CA ARG A 174 -6.83 -20.94 -8.62
C ARG A 174 -6.76 -19.66 -9.49
N ASP A 175 -5.92 -18.71 -9.11
CA ASP A 175 -5.61 -17.48 -9.82
C ASP A 175 -4.29 -17.63 -10.62
#